data_6b6cf76659fb7d3deee00e995f9ffd61
#
_entry.id   6b6cf76659fb7d3deee00e995f9ffd61
#
_cell.length_a   1.000
_cell.length_b   1.000
_cell.length_c   1.000
_cell.angle_alpha   90.00
_cell.angle_beta   90.00
_cell.angle_gamma   90.00
#
_symmetry.space_group_name_H-M   'P 1'
#
loop_
_entity.id
_entity.type
_entity.pdbx_description
1 polymer ?
#
loop_
_entity_poly.entity_id
_entity_poly.type
_entity_poly.pdbx_seq_one_letter_code
_entity_poly.pdbx_strand_id
1 'polypeptide(L)'
;MLKVTTLHVGPFETNCYLLWDTETLHALIFDPGAEADFIQNAIQKRSLVPQAVLLTHAHVDHIGALPELLKLYPIPLWMHPAEHVVYDSPDNAVPPWLPAVPDLPPYVNELPTVPGFDFQLLPTPGHTPGGCCYYFPQRQTVFTGDTLFAGNVGRTDLPGGDEQTLLKSINDRLMLLPEETIVYAGHGPATTIGREKRTNPYI
;
A
#
# COMPACT_ATOMS: atom_id res chain seq x y z
N MET A 1 21.30 0.10 3.18
CA MET A 1 20.41 1.13 3.79
C MET A 1 19.12 1.22 2.99
N LEU A 2 17.93 1.16 3.63
CA LEU A 2 16.65 1.26 2.91
C LEU A 2 16.32 2.70 2.51
N LYS A 3 15.82 2.86 1.29
CA LYS A 3 15.29 4.12 0.72
C LYS A 3 13.89 3.91 0.18
N VAL A 4 13.09 4.98 0.18
CA VAL A 4 11.75 5.01 -0.41
C VAL A 4 11.78 5.88 -1.67
N THR A 5 11.16 5.39 -2.73
CA THR A 5 10.83 6.16 -3.93
C THR A 5 9.32 6.15 -4.07
N THR A 6 8.71 7.33 -4.13
CA THR A 6 7.29 7.49 -4.39
C THR A 6 7.07 7.73 -5.87
N LEU A 7 6.09 7.03 -6.45
CA LEU A 7 5.63 7.20 -7.82
C LEU A 7 4.13 7.50 -7.76
N HIS A 8 3.73 8.65 -8.28
CA HIS A 8 2.32 9.00 -8.39
C HIS A 8 1.78 8.41 -9.68
N VAL A 9 0.80 7.52 -9.59
CA VAL A 9 0.30 6.74 -10.72
C VAL A 9 -1.20 6.88 -10.89
N GLY A 10 -1.64 6.84 -12.15
CA GLY A 10 -3.04 6.86 -12.53
C GLY A 10 -3.76 8.19 -12.27
N PRO A 11 -5.07 8.24 -12.60
CA PRO A 11 -5.86 9.47 -12.52
C PRO A 11 -6.14 9.95 -11.09
N PHE A 12 -5.97 9.08 -10.09
CA PHE A 12 -6.16 9.42 -8.68
C PHE A 12 -4.85 9.74 -7.95
N GLU A 13 -3.71 9.80 -8.71
CA GLU A 13 -2.38 10.08 -8.17
C GLU A 13 -2.03 9.16 -6.99
N THR A 14 -2.40 7.88 -7.12
CA THR A 14 -2.11 6.86 -6.09
C THR A 14 -0.60 6.72 -5.91
N ASN A 15 -0.17 6.67 -4.68
CA ASN A 15 1.23 6.52 -4.33
C ASN A 15 1.66 5.05 -4.43
N CYS A 16 2.30 4.68 -5.53
CA CYS A 16 3.07 3.44 -5.61
C CYS A 16 4.44 3.65 -4.98
N TYR A 17 4.84 2.79 -4.05
CA TYR A 17 6.14 2.92 -3.38
C TYR A 17 7.09 1.81 -3.78
N LEU A 18 8.35 2.19 -4.05
CA LEU A 18 9.49 1.28 -4.10
C LEU A 18 10.31 1.48 -2.83
N LEU A 19 10.28 0.52 -1.92
CA LEU A 19 11.18 0.45 -0.77
C LEU A 19 12.36 -0.44 -1.15
N TRP A 20 13.58 0.09 -1.14
CA TRP A 20 14.73 -0.63 -1.67
C TRP A 20 16.01 -0.44 -0.85
N ASP A 21 16.85 -1.45 -0.85
CA ASP A 21 18.13 -1.42 -0.16
C ASP A 21 19.25 -0.96 -1.10
N THR A 22 20.06 0.00 -0.63
CA THR A 22 21.12 0.64 -1.44
C THR A 22 22.33 -0.27 -1.73
N GLU A 23 22.47 -1.35 -0.99
CA GLU A 23 23.62 -2.27 -1.14
C GLU A 23 23.25 -3.47 -2.01
N THR A 24 22.10 -4.08 -1.74
CA THR A 24 21.63 -5.26 -2.48
C THR A 24 20.82 -4.90 -3.72
N LEU A 25 20.28 -3.69 -3.80
CA LEU A 25 19.32 -3.20 -4.79
C LEU A 25 18.00 -3.99 -4.80
N HIS A 26 17.78 -4.88 -3.84
CA HIS A 26 16.49 -5.55 -3.65
C HIS A 26 15.41 -4.51 -3.33
N ALA A 27 14.19 -4.73 -3.82
CA ALA A 27 13.08 -3.82 -3.64
C ALA A 27 11.77 -4.54 -3.35
N LEU A 28 10.96 -3.95 -2.48
CA LEU A 28 9.53 -4.24 -2.32
C LEU A 28 8.74 -3.18 -3.09
N ILE A 29 7.66 -3.60 -3.73
CA ILE A 29 6.72 -2.73 -4.44
C ILE A 29 5.42 -2.70 -3.65
N PHE A 30 4.93 -1.50 -3.30
CA PHE A 30 3.64 -1.33 -2.64
C PHE A 30 2.67 -0.66 -3.61
N ASP A 31 1.46 -1.20 -3.68
CA ASP A 31 0.30 -0.64 -4.36
C ASP A 31 0.59 -0.13 -5.79
N PRO A 32 0.96 -1.00 -6.74
CA PRO A 32 1.21 -0.63 -8.12
C PRO A 32 -0.12 -0.35 -8.85
N GLY A 33 -0.68 0.84 -8.64
CA GLY A 33 -2.05 1.18 -9.01
C GLY A 33 -2.30 1.40 -10.50
N ALA A 34 -1.29 1.84 -11.25
CA ALA A 34 -1.40 2.10 -12.69
C ALA A 34 -0.01 2.24 -13.33
N GLU A 35 0.04 2.44 -14.66
CA GLU A 35 1.24 2.85 -15.41
C GLU A 35 2.44 1.92 -15.20
N ALA A 36 2.26 0.62 -15.45
CA ALA A 36 3.30 -0.41 -15.28
C ALA A 36 4.64 -0.03 -15.93
N ASP A 37 4.63 0.58 -17.12
CA ASP A 37 5.83 1.06 -17.81
C ASP A 37 6.56 2.16 -17.02
N PHE A 38 5.83 3.07 -16.37
CA PHE A 38 6.43 4.11 -15.54
C PHE A 38 7.10 3.51 -14.30
N ILE A 39 6.43 2.53 -13.66
CA ILE A 39 7.01 1.78 -12.53
C ILE A 39 8.24 0.99 -13.00
N GLN A 40 8.15 0.29 -14.13
CA GLN A 40 9.27 -0.44 -14.72
C GLN A 40 10.48 0.47 -14.99
N ASN A 41 10.25 1.63 -15.61
CA ASN A 41 11.31 2.60 -15.88
C ASN A 41 11.99 3.09 -14.59
N ALA A 42 11.22 3.30 -13.51
CA ALA A 42 11.77 3.69 -12.21
C ALA A 42 12.64 2.60 -11.58
N ILE A 43 12.25 1.33 -11.74
CA ILE A 43 13.00 0.14 -11.31
C ILE A 43 14.30 0.03 -12.11
N GLN A 44 14.22 0.07 -13.43
CA GLN A 44 15.37 -0.07 -14.33
C GLN A 44 16.39 1.06 -14.15
N LYS A 45 15.94 2.31 -14.06
CA LYS A 45 16.81 3.49 -13.85
C LYS A 45 17.67 3.37 -12.59
N ARG A 46 17.22 2.60 -11.61
CA ARG A 46 17.93 2.39 -10.33
C ARG A 46 18.57 1.00 -10.25
N SER A 47 18.45 0.19 -11.30
CA SER A 47 18.92 -1.22 -11.33
C SER A 47 18.35 -2.05 -10.18
N LEU A 48 17.10 -1.78 -9.75
CA LEU A 48 16.47 -2.49 -8.65
C LEU A 48 16.11 -3.91 -9.05
N VAL A 49 16.11 -4.79 -8.06
CA VAL A 49 15.74 -6.20 -8.19
C VAL A 49 14.47 -6.43 -7.34
N PRO A 50 13.27 -6.32 -7.94
CA PRO A 50 12.02 -6.54 -7.22
C PRO A 50 11.95 -7.93 -6.59
N GLN A 51 11.49 -8.02 -5.36
CA GLN A 51 11.41 -9.27 -4.59
C GLN A 51 9.97 -9.69 -4.30
N ALA A 52 9.08 -8.74 -4.09
CA ALA A 52 7.66 -8.97 -3.86
C ALA A 52 6.84 -7.72 -4.16
N VAL A 53 5.56 -7.92 -4.48
CA VAL A 53 4.53 -6.90 -4.42
C VAL A 53 3.71 -7.12 -3.15
N LEU A 54 3.53 -6.07 -2.36
CA LEU A 54 2.74 -6.07 -1.13
C LEU A 54 1.61 -5.04 -1.27
N LEU A 55 0.36 -5.48 -1.17
CA LEU A 55 -0.79 -4.58 -1.20
C LEU A 55 -1.18 -4.16 0.20
N THR A 56 -1.45 -2.87 0.39
CA THR A 56 -2.11 -2.37 1.60
C THR A 56 -3.59 -2.74 1.61
N HIS A 57 -4.23 -2.66 0.45
CA HIS A 57 -5.58 -3.10 0.16
C HIS A 57 -5.75 -3.29 -1.36
N ALA A 58 -6.93 -3.74 -1.80
CA ALA A 58 -7.12 -4.16 -3.17
C ALA A 58 -8.07 -3.29 -4.01
N HIS A 59 -8.30 -2.03 -3.66
CA HIS A 59 -9.07 -1.14 -4.55
C HIS A 59 -8.38 -0.97 -5.90
N VAL A 60 -9.19 -0.77 -6.93
CA VAL A 60 -8.78 -0.77 -8.34
C VAL A 60 -7.60 0.15 -8.66
N ASP A 61 -7.51 1.28 -7.98
CA ASP A 61 -6.44 2.27 -8.16
C ASP A 61 -5.12 1.89 -7.44
N HIS A 62 -5.11 0.81 -6.66
CA HIS A 62 -3.91 0.23 -6.03
C HIS A 62 -3.39 -1.02 -6.74
N ILE A 63 -4.16 -1.57 -7.70
CA ILE A 63 -3.86 -2.87 -8.32
C ILE A 63 -3.75 -2.83 -9.84
N GLY A 64 -4.02 -1.69 -10.47
CA GLY A 64 -4.19 -1.59 -11.93
C GLY A 64 -2.98 -1.98 -12.77
N ALA A 65 -1.76 -1.85 -12.24
CA ALA A 65 -0.55 -2.26 -12.95
C ALA A 65 -0.14 -3.72 -12.71
N LEU A 66 -0.82 -4.46 -11.82
CA LEU A 66 -0.42 -5.83 -11.45
C LEU A 66 -0.30 -6.79 -12.63
N PRO A 67 -1.29 -6.86 -13.58
CA PRO A 67 -1.21 -7.84 -14.67
C PRO A 67 0.02 -7.68 -15.56
N GLU A 68 0.40 -6.44 -15.85
CA GLU A 68 1.56 -6.13 -16.70
C GLU A 68 2.86 -6.25 -15.90
N LEU A 69 2.89 -5.71 -14.68
CA LEU A 69 4.09 -5.69 -13.85
C LEU A 69 4.54 -7.11 -13.47
N LEU A 70 3.61 -8.01 -13.13
CA LEU A 70 3.95 -9.38 -12.74
C LEU A 70 4.28 -10.30 -13.94
N LYS A 71 3.90 -9.92 -15.17
CA LYS A 71 4.45 -10.54 -16.39
C LYS A 71 5.92 -10.19 -16.60
N LEU A 72 6.33 -8.95 -16.26
CA LEU A 72 7.71 -8.48 -16.38
C LEU A 72 8.59 -9.00 -15.24
N TYR A 73 8.05 -9.04 -14.04
CA TYR A 73 8.73 -9.48 -12.83
C TYR A 73 7.90 -10.59 -12.17
N PRO A 74 8.21 -11.88 -12.42
CA PRO A 74 7.47 -13.01 -11.84
C PRO A 74 7.84 -13.21 -10.37
N ILE A 75 7.42 -12.26 -9.52
CA ILE A 75 7.64 -12.21 -8.09
C ILE A 75 6.32 -12.45 -7.33
N PRO A 76 6.36 -12.88 -6.06
CA PRO A 76 5.14 -13.07 -5.28
C PRO A 76 4.36 -11.76 -5.09
N LEU A 77 3.04 -11.85 -5.25
CA LEU A 77 2.06 -10.87 -4.86
C LEU A 77 1.42 -11.32 -3.55
N TRP A 78 1.41 -10.45 -2.54
CA TRP A 78 0.72 -10.71 -1.30
C TRP A 78 -0.24 -9.57 -0.93
N MET A 79 -1.38 -9.95 -0.40
CA MET A 79 -2.35 -9.08 0.26
C MET A 79 -2.91 -9.79 1.49
N HIS A 80 -3.52 -9.04 2.40
CA HIS A 80 -4.20 -9.65 3.54
C HIS A 80 -5.33 -10.57 3.05
N PRO A 81 -5.49 -11.80 3.60
CA PRO A 81 -6.48 -12.76 3.09
C PRO A 81 -7.91 -12.23 3.00
N ALA A 82 -8.33 -11.34 3.90
CA ALA A 82 -9.67 -10.75 3.85
C ALA A 82 -9.90 -9.79 2.66
N GLU A 83 -8.84 -9.40 1.93
CA GLU A 83 -8.95 -8.56 0.73
C GLU A 83 -9.50 -9.30 -0.50
N HIS A 84 -9.57 -10.63 -0.47
CA HIS A 84 -10.09 -11.41 -1.60
C HIS A 84 -11.48 -10.92 -2.06
N VAL A 85 -12.32 -10.47 -1.14
CA VAL A 85 -13.67 -9.98 -1.45
C VAL A 85 -13.67 -8.69 -2.27
N VAL A 86 -12.61 -7.89 -2.16
CA VAL A 86 -12.39 -6.67 -2.96
C VAL A 86 -11.64 -7.02 -4.25
N TYR A 87 -10.55 -7.77 -4.12
CA TYR A 87 -9.67 -8.16 -5.22
C TYR A 87 -10.42 -8.92 -6.33
N ASP A 88 -11.23 -9.90 -5.95
CA ASP A 88 -11.97 -10.77 -6.88
C ASP A 88 -13.32 -10.16 -7.30
N SER A 89 -13.68 -8.96 -6.80
CA SER A 89 -14.96 -8.33 -7.10
C SER A 89 -15.01 -7.77 -8.53
N PRO A 90 -16.00 -8.14 -9.35
CA PRO A 90 -16.20 -7.53 -10.66
C PRO A 90 -16.62 -6.05 -10.57
N ASP A 91 -17.11 -5.61 -9.39
CA ASP A 91 -17.53 -4.25 -9.12
C ASP A 91 -16.37 -3.38 -8.57
N ASN A 92 -15.15 -3.93 -8.49
CA ASN A 92 -13.95 -3.20 -8.10
C ASN A 92 -13.51 -2.25 -9.24
N ALA A 93 -14.24 -1.17 -9.38
CA ALA A 93 -14.11 -0.18 -10.45
C ALA A 93 -14.59 1.19 -9.97
N VAL A 94 -14.11 2.26 -10.62
CA VAL A 94 -14.58 3.64 -10.40
C VAL A 94 -14.93 4.29 -11.76
N PRO A 95 -16.07 3.92 -12.37
CA PRO A 95 -16.47 4.49 -13.64
C PRO A 95 -16.69 6.02 -13.58
N PRO A 96 -16.40 6.78 -14.62
CA PRO A 96 -15.79 6.34 -15.88
C PRO A 96 -14.26 6.31 -15.89
N TRP A 97 -13.60 6.59 -14.77
CA TRP A 97 -12.16 6.82 -14.70
C TRP A 97 -11.32 5.54 -14.61
N LEU A 98 -11.77 4.56 -13.85
CA LEU A 98 -11.07 3.29 -13.64
C LEU A 98 -12.03 2.11 -13.83
N PRO A 99 -11.90 1.36 -14.94
CA PRO A 99 -12.60 0.09 -15.10
C PRO A 99 -12.01 -0.96 -14.16
N ALA A 100 -12.76 -2.02 -13.91
CA ALA A 100 -12.23 -3.20 -13.24
C ALA A 100 -11.01 -3.75 -13.98
N VAL A 101 -10.00 -4.21 -13.24
CA VAL A 101 -8.76 -4.74 -13.82
C VAL A 101 -9.02 -6.17 -14.33
N PRO A 102 -8.84 -6.42 -15.63
CA PRO A 102 -8.96 -7.77 -16.16
C PRO A 102 -7.73 -8.62 -15.82
N ASP A 103 -7.90 -9.93 -15.81
CA ASP A 103 -6.80 -10.91 -15.70
C ASP A 103 -5.86 -10.66 -14.49
N LEU A 104 -6.45 -10.34 -13.34
CA LEU A 104 -5.68 -10.16 -12.12
C LEU A 104 -4.82 -11.39 -11.81
N PRO A 105 -3.53 -11.22 -11.48
CA PRO A 105 -2.63 -12.32 -11.19
C PRO A 105 -2.99 -13.00 -9.86
N PRO A 106 -2.63 -14.29 -9.70
CA PRO A 106 -2.80 -14.98 -8.42
C PRO A 106 -1.90 -14.38 -7.35
N TYR A 107 -2.36 -14.43 -6.10
CA TYR A 107 -1.60 -14.02 -4.92
C TYR A 107 -1.19 -15.22 -4.06
N VAL A 108 -0.14 -15.05 -3.25
CA VAL A 108 0.32 -16.09 -2.32
C VAL A 108 -0.38 -15.94 -0.97
N ASN A 109 -0.64 -17.08 -0.30
CA ASN A 109 -1.33 -17.09 1.01
C ASN A 109 -0.40 -16.69 2.16
N GLU A 110 0.88 -17.01 2.05
CA GLU A 110 1.88 -16.72 3.09
C GLU A 110 2.57 -15.39 2.79
N LEU A 111 2.69 -14.56 3.83
CA LEU A 111 3.40 -13.28 3.75
C LEU A 111 4.87 -13.55 3.38
N PRO A 112 5.36 -13.01 2.26
CA PRO A 112 6.74 -13.24 1.82
C PRO A 112 7.75 -12.68 2.82
N THR A 113 8.74 -13.50 3.16
CA THR A 113 9.92 -13.04 3.90
C THR A 113 11.00 -12.64 2.92
N VAL A 114 11.40 -11.37 2.95
CA VAL A 114 12.46 -10.85 2.08
C VAL A 114 13.64 -10.41 2.96
N PRO A 115 14.80 -11.04 2.82
CA PRO A 115 15.97 -10.70 3.64
C PRO A 115 16.34 -9.21 3.53
N GLY A 116 16.54 -8.56 4.68
CA GLY A 116 16.84 -7.13 4.78
C GLY A 116 15.61 -6.20 4.85
N PHE A 117 14.39 -6.77 4.80
CA PHE A 117 13.14 -6.04 4.92
C PHE A 117 12.31 -6.54 6.10
N ASP A 118 12.79 -6.24 7.30
CA ASP A 118 12.09 -6.62 8.53
C ASP A 118 10.98 -5.62 8.84
N PHE A 119 9.74 -6.06 8.76
CA PHE A 119 8.56 -5.25 9.05
C PHE A 119 7.54 -6.00 9.91
N GLN A 120 6.67 -5.23 10.53
CA GLN A 120 5.48 -5.71 11.23
C GLN A 120 4.24 -5.43 10.37
N LEU A 121 3.45 -6.47 10.11
CA LEU A 121 2.14 -6.32 9.51
C LEU A 121 1.16 -5.85 10.58
N LEU A 122 0.48 -4.75 10.32
CA LEU A 122 -0.55 -4.18 11.19
C LEU A 122 -1.89 -4.26 10.45
N PRO A 123 -2.77 -5.24 10.73
CA PRO A 123 -4.12 -5.23 10.20
C PRO A 123 -4.86 -3.98 10.66
N THR A 124 -5.40 -3.23 9.69
CA THR A 124 -6.14 -1.98 9.89
C THR A 124 -7.42 -1.97 9.06
N PRO A 125 -8.34 -2.92 9.31
CA PRO A 125 -9.62 -2.97 8.59
C PRO A 125 -10.44 -1.71 8.82
N GLY A 126 -11.37 -1.44 7.90
CA GLY A 126 -12.35 -0.37 8.00
C GLY A 126 -12.49 0.48 6.74
N HIS A 127 -11.41 0.77 6.01
CA HIS A 127 -11.51 1.25 4.64
C HIS A 127 -11.88 0.09 3.69
N THR A 128 -11.20 -1.04 3.86
CA THR A 128 -11.55 -2.34 3.31
C THR A 128 -11.50 -3.41 4.39
N PRO A 129 -12.09 -4.60 4.19
CA PRO A 129 -12.11 -5.65 5.20
C PRO A 129 -10.72 -6.20 5.57
N GLY A 130 -9.79 -6.22 4.64
CA GLY A 130 -8.42 -6.71 4.86
C GLY A 130 -7.35 -5.62 4.78
N GLY A 131 -7.75 -4.35 4.83
CA GLY A 131 -6.80 -3.24 4.85
C GLY A 131 -5.71 -3.45 5.90
N CYS A 132 -4.45 -3.22 5.52
CA CYS A 132 -3.31 -3.42 6.40
C CYS A 132 -2.20 -2.39 6.15
N CYS A 133 -1.39 -2.16 7.19
CA CYS A 133 -0.23 -1.29 7.13
C CYS A 133 1.05 -2.11 7.33
N TYR A 134 2.16 -1.63 6.75
CA TYR A 134 3.47 -2.26 6.86
C TYR A 134 4.40 -1.33 7.63
N TYR A 135 4.69 -1.68 8.88
CA TYR A 135 5.55 -0.89 9.76
C TYR A 135 6.99 -1.43 9.78
N PHE A 136 7.95 -0.59 9.48
CA PHE A 136 9.39 -0.85 9.52
C PHE A 136 10.01 -0.16 10.73
N PRO A 137 10.13 -0.84 11.89
CA PRO A 137 10.56 -0.22 13.17
C PRO A 137 11.93 0.41 13.08
N GLN A 138 12.89 -0.28 12.45
CA GLN A 138 14.28 0.18 12.32
C GLN A 138 14.42 1.45 11.47
N ARG A 139 13.37 1.81 10.71
CA ARG A 139 13.29 2.99 9.85
C ARG A 139 12.26 4.01 10.34
N GLN A 140 11.53 3.66 11.39
CA GLN A 140 10.41 4.48 11.87
C GLN A 140 9.52 4.92 10.70
N THR A 141 9.09 3.96 9.89
CA THR A 141 8.36 4.20 8.66
C THR A 141 7.19 3.23 8.57
N VAL A 142 6.01 3.73 8.19
CA VAL A 142 4.82 2.90 7.97
C VAL A 142 4.17 3.25 6.63
N PHE A 143 3.84 2.23 5.84
CA PHE A 143 3.00 2.36 4.64
C PHE A 143 1.57 2.05 5.05
N THR A 144 0.66 3.02 4.90
CA THR A 144 -0.70 2.94 5.46
C THR A 144 -1.78 2.71 4.41
N GLY A 145 -1.44 2.77 3.12
CA GLY A 145 -2.47 2.79 2.10
C GLY A 145 -3.53 3.83 2.43
N ASP A 146 -4.78 3.44 2.31
CA ASP A 146 -5.93 4.31 2.54
C ASP A 146 -6.49 4.21 3.98
N THR A 147 -5.62 3.90 4.94
CA THR A 147 -6.00 3.94 6.36
C THR A 147 -5.84 5.34 6.95
N LEU A 148 -4.68 5.96 6.81
CA LEU A 148 -4.34 7.26 7.42
C LEU A 148 -3.61 8.14 6.41
N PHE A 149 -4.11 9.36 6.22
CA PHE A 149 -3.52 10.39 5.37
C PHE A 149 -3.03 11.60 6.18
N ALA A 150 -2.35 12.52 5.52
CA ALA A 150 -2.00 13.80 6.10
C ALA A 150 -3.26 14.66 6.35
N GLY A 151 -3.71 14.70 7.60
CA GLY A 151 -4.90 15.46 8.04
C GLY A 151 -6.24 14.80 7.65
N ASN A 152 -6.25 13.54 7.26
CA ASN A 152 -7.47 12.83 6.87
C ASN A 152 -7.37 11.32 7.18
N VAL A 153 -8.46 10.58 6.94
CA VAL A 153 -8.52 9.11 7.02
C VAL A 153 -9.21 8.56 5.78
N GLY A 154 -9.08 7.26 5.54
CA GLY A 154 -9.73 6.59 4.42
C GLY A 154 -11.24 6.72 4.45
N ARG A 155 -11.88 6.73 3.27
CA ARG A 155 -13.33 6.66 3.15
C ARG A 155 -13.83 5.27 3.56
N THR A 156 -15.08 5.21 3.99
CA THR A 156 -15.69 3.97 4.51
C THR A 156 -17.09 3.71 3.94
N ASP A 157 -17.45 4.46 2.90
CA ASP A 157 -18.75 4.38 2.23
C ASP A 157 -18.79 3.42 1.04
N LEU A 158 -17.66 2.75 0.73
CA LEU A 158 -17.58 1.70 -0.27
C LEU A 158 -17.92 0.32 0.33
N PRO A 159 -18.26 -0.69 -0.51
CA PRO A 159 -18.57 -2.04 -0.02
C PRO A 159 -17.47 -2.61 0.88
N GLY A 160 -17.84 -3.04 2.07
CA GLY A 160 -16.90 -3.56 3.08
C GLY A 160 -16.28 -2.50 3.99
N GLY A 161 -16.56 -1.21 3.75
CA GLY A 161 -16.11 -0.11 4.61
C GLY A 161 -16.93 0.01 5.90
N ASP A 162 -16.26 0.40 7.00
CA ASP A 162 -16.86 0.68 8.31
C ASP A 162 -16.04 1.71 9.08
N GLU A 163 -16.64 2.88 9.35
CA GLU A 163 -15.95 4.02 9.95
C GLU A 163 -15.48 3.72 11.38
N GLN A 164 -16.31 3.07 12.18
CA GLN A 164 -15.95 2.76 13.56
C GLN A 164 -14.76 1.80 13.61
N THR A 165 -14.76 0.81 12.73
CA THR A 165 -13.66 -0.15 12.60
C THR A 165 -12.39 0.56 12.15
N LEU A 166 -12.47 1.48 11.16
CA LEU A 166 -11.31 2.23 10.68
C LEU A 166 -10.70 3.08 11.80
N LEU A 167 -11.51 3.88 12.49
CA LEU A 167 -11.03 4.74 13.57
C LEU A 167 -10.45 3.91 14.73
N LYS A 168 -11.07 2.78 15.06
CA LYS A 168 -10.50 1.82 16.02
C LYS A 168 -9.16 1.28 15.57
N SER A 169 -9.03 0.87 14.31
CA SER A 169 -7.77 0.39 13.73
C SER A 169 -6.66 1.43 13.82
N ILE A 170 -6.96 2.68 13.48
CA ILE A 170 -6.01 3.79 13.58
C ILE A 170 -5.55 3.97 15.03
N ASN A 171 -6.48 4.08 15.97
CA ASN A 171 -6.17 4.32 17.38
C ASN A 171 -5.39 3.15 18.02
N ASP A 172 -5.83 1.91 17.78
CA ASP A 172 -5.27 0.72 18.42
C ASP A 172 -3.97 0.23 17.77
N ARG A 173 -3.64 0.68 16.56
CA ARG A 173 -2.45 0.24 15.82
C ARG A 173 -1.50 1.38 15.50
N LEU A 174 -1.97 2.42 14.79
CA LEU A 174 -1.09 3.46 14.28
C LEU A 174 -0.73 4.49 15.35
N MET A 175 -1.71 4.89 16.17
CA MET A 175 -1.46 5.86 17.23
C MET A 175 -0.58 5.34 18.38
N LEU A 176 -0.27 4.04 18.40
CA LEU A 176 0.69 3.46 19.34
C LEU A 176 2.15 3.52 18.84
N LEU A 177 2.35 3.83 17.56
CA LEU A 177 3.69 3.97 16.99
C LEU A 177 4.41 5.22 17.51
N PRO A 178 5.75 5.24 17.49
CA PRO A 178 6.55 6.42 17.84
C PRO A 178 6.14 7.65 17.03
N GLU A 179 6.12 8.83 17.64
CA GLU A 179 5.64 10.06 17.01
C GLU A 179 6.43 10.48 15.78
N GLU A 180 7.73 10.16 15.74
CA GLU A 180 8.62 10.40 14.61
C GLU A 180 8.41 9.44 13.44
N THR A 181 7.55 8.42 13.58
CA THR A 181 7.27 7.47 12.50
C THR A 181 6.69 8.20 11.29
N ILE A 182 7.39 8.09 10.16
CA ILE A 182 6.95 8.64 8.87
C ILE A 182 5.84 7.77 8.33
N VAL A 183 4.74 8.41 7.92
CA VAL A 183 3.57 7.78 7.30
C VAL A 183 3.62 8.01 5.80
N TYR A 184 3.66 6.94 5.03
CA TYR A 184 3.51 6.91 3.57
C TYR A 184 2.11 6.39 3.25
N ALA A 185 1.22 7.31 2.91
CA ALA A 185 -0.19 7.02 2.62
C ALA A 185 -0.43 6.62 1.17
N GLY A 186 -1.59 6.03 0.86
CA GLY A 186 -2.00 5.69 -0.49
C GLY A 186 -2.18 6.90 -1.40
N HIS A 187 -2.54 8.05 -0.83
CA HIS A 187 -2.70 9.32 -1.56
C HIS A 187 -2.10 10.50 -0.80
N GLY A 188 -1.72 11.53 -1.56
CA GLY A 188 -1.23 12.79 -1.02
C GLY A 188 0.17 12.71 -0.40
N PRO A 189 0.57 13.73 0.37
CA PRO A 189 1.92 13.83 0.91
C PRO A 189 2.14 12.91 2.11
N ALA A 190 3.41 12.58 2.37
CA ALA A 190 3.82 11.93 3.61
C ALA A 190 3.57 12.83 4.84
N THR A 191 3.36 12.18 5.98
CA THR A 191 3.17 12.85 7.27
C THR A 191 3.92 12.10 8.38
N THR A 192 3.62 12.37 9.65
CA THR A 192 4.14 11.62 10.80
C THR A 192 3.03 11.28 11.78
N ILE A 193 3.19 10.19 12.51
CA ILE A 193 2.25 9.79 13.57
C ILE A 193 2.04 10.93 14.57
N GLY A 194 3.11 11.61 15.00
CA GLY A 194 3.00 12.71 15.94
C GLY A 194 2.25 13.93 15.41
N ARG A 195 2.37 14.23 14.10
CA ARG A 195 1.56 15.28 13.49
C ARG A 195 0.08 14.90 13.48
N GLU A 196 -0.24 13.69 13.04
CA GLU A 196 -1.63 13.24 12.95
C GLU A 196 -2.30 13.16 14.32
N LYS A 197 -1.62 12.67 15.35
CA LYS A 197 -2.11 12.71 16.74
C LYS A 197 -2.53 14.12 17.21
N ARG A 198 -1.83 15.16 16.74
CA ARG A 198 -2.06 16.54 17.19
C ARG A 198 -3.04 17.31 16.32
N THR A 199 -3.16 16.98 15.06
CA THR A 199 -3.82 17.88 14.09
C THR A 199 -4.85 17.20 13.19
N ASN A 200 -4.92 15.87 13.17
CA ASN A 200 -5.91 15.18 12.36
C ASN A 200 -7.30 15.30 13.01
N PRO A 201 -8.30 15.85 12.32
CA PRO A 201 -9.61 16.12 12.92
C PRO A 201 -10.46 14.88 13.18
N TYR A 202 -10.03 13.70 12.71
CA TYR A 202 -10.74 12.42 12.86
C TYR A 202 -10.22 11.56 14.02
N ILE A 203 -9.10 11.94 14.64
CA ILE A 203 -8.37 11.13 15.63
C ILE A 203 -8.34 11.83 16.98
#